data_590c3ac34fbc811371bfedeb03de5122
#
_entry.id   590c3ac34fbc811371bfedeb03de5122
#
_cell.length_a   1.000
_cell.length_b   1.000
_cell.length_c   1.000
_cell.angle_alpha   90.00
_cell.angle_beta   90.00
_cell.angle_gamma   90.00
#
_symmetry.space_group_name_H-M   'P 1'
#
loop_
_entity.id
_entity.type
_entity.pdbx_description
1 polymer ?
#
loop_
_entity_poly.entity_id
_entity_poly.type
_entity_poly.pdbx_seq_one_letter_code
_entity_poly.pdbx_strand_id
1 'polypeptide(L)'
;TKEKQFGFRAELPGGEVLACLGDEPYNEQNRRYIVGADWMMCEAFCLYADRDTFKPYEKCHSTALDAGKLAEELGVKNLILYHTEEKTLANRKENYTREAAENFKGRIFVPDDLEVIEL
;
A
#
# COMPACT_ATOMS: atom_id res chain seq x y z
N THR A 1 22.09 -11.63 5.30
CA THR A 1 21.96 -10.32 4.64
C THR A 1 20.64 -10.25 3.92
N LYS A 2 19.92 -9.22 4.15
CA LYS A 2 18.68 -9.03 3.42
C LYS A 2 18.96 -8.59 1.99
N GLU A 3 18.27 -9.19 1.06
CA GLU A 3 18.28 -8.68 -0.29
C GLU A 3 17.58 -7.31 -0.32
N LYS A 4 18.12 -6.41 -1.12
CA LYS A 4 17.49 -5.12 -1.30
C LYS A 4 16.15 -5.29 -2.02
N GLN A 5 15.11 -4.71 -1.44
CA GLN A 5 13.82 -4.59 -2.10
C GLN A 5 13.78 -3.22 -2.77
N PHE A 6 13.39 -3.20 -4.02
CA PHE A 6 13.33 -1.93 -4.76
C PHE A 6 11.89 -1.59 -5.09
N GLY A 7 11.53 -0.35 -4.80
CA GLY A 7 10.35 0.23 -5.40
C GLY A 7 10.70 0.78 -6.78
N PHE A 8 9.70 1.28 -7.47
CA PHE A 8 9.92 1.93 -8.74
C PHE A 8 8.90 3.03 -8.97
N ARG A 9 9.23 3.92 -9.89
CA ARG A 9 8.34 4.96 -10.38
C ARG A 9 8.21 4.80 -11.88
N ALA A 10 6.98 4.78 -12.38
CA ALA A 10 6.71 4.65 -13.80
C ALA A 10 5.80 5.78 -14.28
N GLU A 11 6.10 6.32 -15.45
CA GLU A 11 5.19 7.23 -16.12
C GLU A 11 4.37 6.43 -17.11
N LEU A 12 3.04 6.57 -17.01
CA LEU A 12 2.12 5.82 -17.84
C LEU A 12 1.84 6.59 -19.14
N PRO A 13 1.35 5.90 -20.20
CA PRO A 13 1.13 6.56 -21.50
C PRO A 13 0.27 7.82 -21.44
N GLY A 14 -0.65 7.91 -20.50
CA GLY A 14 -1.50 9.09 -20.34
C GLY A 14 -0.89 10.22 -19.53
N GLY A 15 0.37 10.09 -19.11
CA GLY A 15 1.05 11.08 -18.28
C GLY A 15 0.88 10.86 -16.78
N GLU A 16 0.11 9.87 -16.36
CA GLU A 16 -0.03 9.55 -14.95
C GLU A 16 1.22 8.87 -14.40
N VAL A 17 1.45 9.00 -13.11
CA VAL A 17 2.60 8.43 -12.43
C VAL A 17 2.15 7.33 -11.48
N LEU A 18 2.77 6.17 -11.61
CA LEU A 18 2.59 5.03 -10.70
C LEU A 18 3.87 4.86 -9.88
N ALA A 19 3.74 4.88 -8.57
CA ALA A 19 4.85 4.61 -7.66
C ALA A 19 4.58 3.30 -6.92
N CYS A 20 5.56 2.42 -6.89
CA CYS A 20 5.47 1.15 -6.17
C CYS A 20 6.57 1.09 -5.11
N LEU A 21 6.21 0.82 -3.87
CA LEU A 21 7.16 0.81 -2.74
C LEU A 21 7.88 -0.52 -2.55
N GLY A 22 7.46 -1.57 -3.26
CA GLY A 22 8.02 -2.90 -3.05
C GLY A 22 7.44 -3.55 -1.79
N ASP A 23 8.14 -4.52 -1.24
CA ASP A 23 7.68 -5.28 -0.06
C ASP A 23 8.21 -4.74 1.25
N GLU A 24 8.87 -3.60 1.23
CA GLU A 24 9.38 -2.96 2.43
C GLU A 24 8.54 -1.75 2.83
N PRO A 25 8.51 -1.41 4.11
CA PRO A 25 7.86 -0.19 4.54
C PRO A 25 8.50 1.05 3.92
N TYR A 26 7.71 2.09 3.82
CA TYR A 26 8.17 3.39 3.35
C TYR A 26 9.34 3.91 4.20
N ASN A 27 10.28 4.61 3.56
CA ASN A 27 11.29 5.38 4.26
C ASN A 27 11.41 6.77 3.62
N GLU A 28 11.96 7.72 4.38
CA GLU A 28 12.03 9.12 3.95
C GLU A 28 12.87 9.33 2.67
N GLN A 29 13.80 8.44 2.40
CA GLN A 29 14.64 8.55 1.20
C GLN A 29 13.83 8.36 -0.08
N ASN A 30 12.69 7.67 0.01
CA ASN A 30 11.83 7.40 -1.13
C ASN A 30 10.77 8.47 -1.36
N ARG A 31 10.62 9.40 -0.43
CA ARG A 31 9.55 10.39 -0.46
C ARG A 31 9.45 11.14 -1.79
N ARG A 32 10.55 11.63 -2.29
CA ARG A 32 10.57 12.44 -3.52
C ARG A 32 10.06 11.71 -4.75
N TYR A 33 10.11 10.38 -4.75
CA TYR A 33 9.64 9.58 -5.88
C TYR A 33 8.15 9.32 -5.83
N ILE A 34 7.52 9.58 -4.70
CA ILE A 34 6.13 9.17 -4.45
C ILE A 34 5.20 10.37 -4.31
N VAL A 35 5.71 11.49 -3.77
CA VAL A 35 4.89 12.68 -3.52
C VAL A 35 4.12 13.08 -4.78
N GLY A 36 2.80 13.20 -4.64
CA GLY A 36 1.95 13.65 -5.73
C GLY A 36 1.72 12.64 -6.85
N ALA A 37 2.14 11.38 -6.66
CA ALA A 37 1.88 10.35 -7.66
C ALA A 37 0.37 10.15 -7.84
N ASP A 38 -0.04 9.74 -9.02
CA ASP A 38 -1.46 9.45 -9.30
C ASP A 38 -1.86 8.11 -8.67
N TRP A 39 -0.93 7.16 -8.64
CA TRP A 39 -1.14 5.82 -8.10
C TRP A 39 0.02 5.44 -7.19
N MET A 40 -0.28 4.89 -6.03
CA MET A 40 0.74 4.33 -5.13
C MET A 40 0.38 2.88 -4.82
N MET A 41 1.31 1.97 -5.08
CA MET A 41 1.21 0.58 -4.67
C MET A 41 2.02 0.40 -3.40
N CYS A 42 1.37 -0.04 -2.35
CA CYS A 42 1.99 -0.18 -1.04
C CYS A 42 1.56 -1.49 -0.41
N GLU A 43 2.47 -2.17 0.27
CA GLU A 43 2.09 -3.37 0.98
C GLU A 43 1.20 -3.03 2.17
N ALA A 44 0.32 -3.96 2.49
CA ALA A 44 -0.49 -3.91 3.70
C ALA A 44 -0.60 -5.32 4.24
N PHE A 45 0.42 -5.74 4.98
CA PHE A 45 0.56 -7.12 5.42
C PHE A 45 -0.66 -7.60 6.21
N CYS A 46 -1.19 -6.76 7.09
CA CYS A 46 -2.38 -7.07 7.87
C CYS A 46 -3.09 -5.79 8.27
N LEU A 47 -4.24 -5.94 8.91
CA LEU A 47 -4.93 -4.82 9.52
C LEU A 47 -4.18 -4.34 10.76
N TYR A 48 -4.19 -3.06 11.01
CA TYR A 48 -3.63 -2.51 12.24
C TYR A 48 -4.32 -3.12 13.47
N ALA A 49 -5.62 -3.40 13.36
CA ALA A 49 -6.39 -4.04 14.41
C ALA A 49 -5.84 -5.43 14.77
N ASP A 50 -5.19 -6.11 13.82
CA ASP A 50 -4.64 -7.45 13.99
C ASP A 50 -3.13 -7.45 14.23
N ARG A 51 -2.53 -6.30 14.53
CA ARG A 51 -1.08 -6.18 14.67
C ARG A 51 -0.46 -7.06 15.74
N ASP A 52 -1.20 -7.36 16.78
CA ASP A 52 -0.69 -8.23 17.87
C ASP A 52 -0.63 -9.69 17.43
N THR A 53 -1.47 -10.09 16.50
CA THR A 53 -1.52 -11.46 15.97
C THR A 53 -0.41 -11.68 14.93
N PHE A 54 -0.29 -10.78 13.98
CA PHE A 54 0.60 -10.95 12.83
C PHE A 54 1.97 -10.30 12.99
N LYS A 55 2.11 -9.39 13.94
CA LYS A 55 3.39 -8.73 14.28
C LYS A 55 4.08 -8.10 13.07
N PRO A 56 3.38 -7.22 12.31
CA PRO A 56 3.92 -6.67 11.08
C PRO A 56 5.21 -5.89 11.30
N TYR A 57 5.29 -5.11 12.34
CA TYR A 57 6.44 -4.24 12.59
C TYR A 57 7.70 -5.03 12.93
N GLU A 58 7.56 -6.17 13.58
CA GLU A 58 8.69 -7.05 13.86
C GLU A 58 9.24 -7.69 12.60
N LYS A 59 8.38 -7.84 11.58
CA LYS A 59 8.73 -8.44 10.29
C LYS A 59 9.06 -7.39 9.24
N CYS A 60 9.15 -6.12 9.61
CA CYS A 60 9.40 -5.00 8.71
C CYS A 60 8.32 -4.84 7.63
N HIS A 61 7.07 -5.02 8.04
CA HIS A 61 5.90 -4.81 7.19
C HIS A 61 5.03 -3.69 7.74
N SER A 62 4.13 -3.16 6.92
CA SER A 62 3.18 -2.13 7.33
C SER A 62 1.75 -2.69 7.32
N THR A 63 0.84 -1.95 7.95
CA THR A 63 -0.57 -2.31 8.01
C THR A 63 -1.38 -1.48 7.01
N ALA A 64 -2.65 -1.85 6.81
CA ALA A 64 -3.55 -1.07 5.96
C ALA A 64 -3.71 0.36 6.48
N LEU A 65 -3.78 0.53 7.80
CA LEU A 65 -3.85 1.87 8.40
C LEU A 65 -2.61 2.69 8.07
N ASP A 66 -1.43 2.10 8.18
CA ASP A 66 -0.17 2.78 7.86
C ASP A 66 -0.14 3.22 6.39
N ALA A 67 -0.57 2.35 5.50
CA ALA A 67 -0.60 2.66 4.07
C ALA A 67 -1.54 3.83 3.76
N GLY A 68 -2.71 3.86 4.41
CA GLY A 68 -3.65 4.97 4.24
C GLY A 68 -3.10 6.28 4.75
N LYS A 69 -2.48 6.28 5.92
CA LYS A 69 -1.85 7.49 6.47
C LYS A 69 -0.76 8.01 5.55
N LEU A 70 0.07 7.11 5.05
CA LEU A 70 1.16 7.48 4.15
C LEU A 70 0.64 8.07 2.85
N ALA A 71 -0.37 7.44 2.26
CA ALA A 71 -0.96 7.91 1.01
C ALA A 71 -1.52 9.33 1.15
N GLU A 72 -2.19 9.60 2.26
CA GLU A 72 -2.73 10.92 2.54
C GLU A 72 -1.61 11.95 2.72
N GLU A 73 -0.58 11.60 3.49
CA GLU A 73 0.56 12.49 3.72
C GLU A 73 1.29 12.83 2.43
N LEU A 74 1.46 11.86 1.55
CA LEU A 74 2.19 12.05 0.30
C LEU A 74 1.34 12.64 -0.83
N GLY A 75 0.06 12.79 -0.61
CA GLY A 75 -0.82 13.43 -1.59
C GLY A 75 -1.07 12.62 -2.86
N VAL A 76 -0.98 11.29 -2.78
CA VAL A 76 -1.32 10.45 -3.93
C VAL A 76 -2.83 10.42 -4.14
N LYS A 77 -3.25 10.12 -5.36
CA LYS A 77 -4.68 10.14 -5.70
C LYS A 77 -5.36 8.79 -5.50
N ASN A 78 -4.66 7.70 -5.77
CA ASN A 78 -5.20 6.35 -5.69
C ASN A 78 -4.19 5.44 -4.98
N LEU A 79 -4.70 4.55 -4.14
CA LEU A 79 -3.90 3.62 -3.36
C LEU A 79 -4.25 2.19 -3.71
N ILE A 80 -3.24 1.37 -4.02
CA ILE A 80 -3.40 -0.06 -4.26
C ILE A 80 -2.65 -0.79 -3.15
N LEU A 81 -3.36 -1.62 -2.39
CA LEU A 81 -2.80 -2.42 -1.31
C LEU A 81 -2.54 -3.84 -1.80
N TYR A 82 -1.37 -4.37 -1.49
CA TYR A 82 -1.00 -5.73 -1.88
C TYR A 82 -0.15 -6.40 -0.80
N HIS A 83 0.21 -7.65 -1.01
CA HIS A 83 1.04 -8.42 -0.09
C HIS A 83 0.37 -8.60 1.27
N THR A 84 -0.92 -8.94 1.25
CA THR A 84 -1.70 -9.13 2.47
C THR A 84 -1.49 -10.55 3.02
N GLU A 85 -1.68 -10.70 4.35
CA GLU A 85 -1.69 -12.03 4.95
C GLU A 85 -2.93 -12.81 4.47
N GLU A 86 -2.90 -14.14 4.59
CA GLU A 86 -3.93 -14.98 3.98
C GLU A 86 -5.01 -15.47 4.94
N LYS A 87 -4.87 -15.26 6.24
CA LYS A 87 -5.80 -15.84 7.22
C LYS A 87 -7.15 -15.16 7.28
N THR A 88 -7.24 -13.91 6.82
CA THR A 88 -8.48 -13.13 6.89
C THR A 88 -9.02 -12.79 5.51
N LEU A 89 -8.93 -13.73 4.56
CA LEU A 89 -9.34 -13.47 3.17
C LEU A 89 -10.82 -13.17 3.00
N ALA A 90 -11.68 -13.73 3.84
CA ALA A 90 -13.13 -13.66 3.64
C ALA A 90 -13.66 -12.23 3.51
N ASN A 91 -13.14 -11.31 4.32
CA ASN A 91 -13.59 -9.91 4.31
C ASN A 91 -12.45 -8.95 4.02
N ARG A 92 -11.41 -9.42 3.34
CA ARG A 92 -10.19 -8.65 3.13
C ARG A 92 -10.44 -7.31 2.46
N LYS A 93 -11.12 -7.31 1.32
CA LYS A 93 -11.36 -6.06 0.59
C LYS A 93 -12.05 -5.02 1.46
N GLU A 94 -13.12 -5.41 2.11
CA GLU A 94 -13.91 -4.50 2.92
C GLU A 94 -13.12 -3.97 4.11
N ASN A 95 -12.47 -4.87 4.84
CA ASN A 95 -11.76 -4.48 6.06
C ASN A 95 -10.52 -3.65 5.78
N TYR A 96 -9.73 -4.01 4.78
CA TYR A 96 -8.53 -3.26 4.44
C TYR A 96 -8.88 -1.89 3.87
N THR A 97 -9.90 -1.83 3.01
CA THR A 97 -10.37 -0.56 2.47
C THR A 97 -10.84 0.37 3.58
N ARG A 98 -11.63 -0.16 4.52
CA ARG A 98 -12.14 0.63 5.64
C ARG A 98 -11.01 1.19 6.50
N GLU A 99 -10.03 0.36 6.83
CA GLU A 99 -8.92 0.79 7.68
C GLU A 99 -8.06 1.85 6.99
N ALA A 100 -7.74 1.66 5.73
CA ALA A 100 -6.98 2.66 4.98
C ALA A 100 -7.77 3.96 4.82
N ALA A 101 -9.08 3.87 4.63
CA ALA A 101 -9.95 5.04 4.44
C ALA A 101 -10.10 5.89 5.70
N GLU A 102 -9.71 5.40 6.86
CA GLU A 102 -9.73 6.22 8.07
C GLU A 102 -8.88 7.47 7.95
N ASN A 103 -7.83 7.42 7.14
CA ASN A 103 -6.93 8.55 6.95
C ASN A 103 -6.77 8.99 5.49
N PHE A 104 -7.07 8.13 4.54
CA PHE A 104 -6.89 8.44 3.12
C PHE A 104 -8.24 8.70 2.46
N LYS A 105 -8.35 9.84 1.79
CA LYS A 105 -9.60 10.28 1.16
C LYS A 105 -9.70 9.93 -0.32
N GLY A 106 -8.63 9.41 -0.92
CA GLY A 106 -8.64 9.02 -2.32
C GLY A 106 -9.24 7.63 -2.53
N ARG A 107 -9.10 7.12 -3.74
CA ARG A 107 -9.60 5.80 -4.09
C ARG A 107 -8.67 4.71 -3.59
N ILE A 108 -9.23 3.61 -3.09
CA ILE A 108 -8.48 2.50 -2.52
C ILE A 108 -8.86 1.21 -3.23
N PHE A 109 -7.85 0.43 -3.61
CA PHE A 109 -8.02 -0.86 -4.27
C PHE A 109 -7.29 -1.94 -3.47
N VAL A 110 -7.98 -3.04 -3.20
CA VAL A 110 -7.40 -4.22 -2.52
C VAL A 110 -7.67 -5.41 -3.44
N PRO A 111 -6.86 -5.62 -4.49
CA PRO A 111 -7.16 -6.63 -5.49
C PRO A 111 -6.98 -8.05 -4.98
N ASP A 112 -7.83 -8.95 -5.48
CA ASP A 112 -7.64 -10.37 -5.33
C ASP A 112 -6.64 -10.87 -6.38
N ASP A 113 -6.17 -12.10 -6.23
CA ASP A 113 -5.27 -12.70 -7.21
C ASP A 113 -5.88 -12.63 -8.61
N LEU A 114 -5.08 -12.21 -9.58
CA LEU A 114 -5.46 -12.10 -10.98
C LEU A 114 -6.54 -11.06 -11.28
N GLU A 115 -6.94 -10.26 -10.29
CA GLU A 115 -7.86 -9.15 -10.55
C GLU A 115 -7.16 -8.07 -11.36
N VAL A 116 -7.86 -7.51 -12.34
CA VAL A 116 -7.32 -6.45 -13.20
C VAL A 116 -7.83 -5.09 -12.73
N ILE A 117 -6.90 -4.16 -12.58
CA ILE A 117 -7.22 -2.76 -12.26
C ILE A 117 -6.76 -1.92 -13.46
N GLU A 118 -7.67 -1.21 -14.06
CA GLU A 118 -7.33 -0.32 -15.18
C GLU A 118 -6.86 1.03 -14.65
N LEU A 119 -5.68 1.41 -15.01
CA LEU A 119 -5.10 2.70 -14.67
C LEU A 119 -5.39 3.75 -15.78
#